data_99d774e7790f7e46bf63d8bb6df145b2
#
_entry.id   99d774e7790f7e46bf63d8bb6df145b2
#
_cell.length_a   1.000
_cell.length_b   1.000
_cell.length_c   1.000
_cell.angle_alpha   90.00
_cell.angle_beta   90.00
_cell.angle_gamma   90.00
#
_symmetry.space_group_name_H-M   'P 1'
#
loop_
_entity.id
_entity.type
_entity.pdbx_description
1 polymer ?
#
loop_
_entity_poly.entity_id
_entity_poly.type
_entity_poly.pdbx_seq_one_letter_code
_entity_poly.pdbx_strand_id
1 'polypeptide(L)'
;MKVESVMPPAVSSVVLVVDDAPDTLRMLCDALAIEGYTVLVARDAIEALERFEMAVPDAVLLDAIMPGENGFALCRRLKSEPSWAHVPVIFMTGLAETEQIVEGFASGGVDYVVKPLKIPEVLARLATHLRNAHVSRLAREAVDVAG
;
A
#
# COMPACT_ATOMS: atom_id res chain seq x y z
N MET A 1 32.16 -5.86 -6.18
CA MET A 1 31.42 -5.25 -5.08
C MET A 1 29.94 -5.18 -5.41
N LYS A 2 29.13 -5.47 -4.44
CA LYS A 2 27.69 -5.42 -4.64
C LYS A 2 27.16 -4.05 -4.29
N VAL A 3 26.28 -3.55 -5.12
CA VAL A 3 25.71 -2.21 -4.93
C VAL A 3 24.94 -2.13 -3.61
N GLU A 4 24.22 -3.18 -3.27
CA GLU A 4 23.42 -3.23 -2.06
C GLU A 4 24.27 -3.18 -0.78
N SER A 5 25.53 -3.53 -0.84
CA SER A 5 26.40 -3.42 0.33
C SER A 5 26.81 -1.99 0.63
N VAL A 6 26.63 -1.09 -0.35
CA VAL A 6 26.91 0.32 -0.20
C VAL A 6 25.69 1.07 0.31
N MET A 7 24.51 0.54 0.02
CA MET A 7 23.27 1.13 0.50
C MET A 7 23.13 0.84 1.99
N PRO A 8 22.84 1.87 2.80
CA PRO A 8 22.51 1.57 4.19
C PRO A 8 21.34 0.58 4.18
N PRO A 9 21.34 -0.39 5.11
CA PRO A 9 20.14 -1.18 5.28
C PRO A 9 19.06 -0.20 5.65
N ALA A 10 18.35 0.24 4.65
CA ALA A 10 17.21 1.08 4.87
C ALA A 10 16.32 0.36 5.86
N VAL A 11 15.78 1.10 6.79
CA VAL A 11 14.66 0.61 7.56
C VAL A 11 13.70 0.01 6.54
N SER A 12 13.46 -1.28 6.65
CA SER A 12 12.59 -1.99 5.72
C SER A 12 11.24 -1.31 5.69
N SER A 13 10.79 -0.93 4.50
CA SER A 13 9.45 -0.36 4.35
C SER A 13 8.42 -1.40 4.75
N VAL A 14 7.38 -0.95 5.44
CA VAL A 14 6.29 -1.79 5.92
C VAL A 14 5.13 -1.70 4.95
N VAL A 15 4.72 -2.84 4.40
CA VAL A 15 3.61 -2.92 3.47
C VAL A 15 2.48 -3.72 4.11
N LEU A 16 1.30 -3.11 4.17
CA LEU A 16 0.10 -3.79 4.63
C LEU A 16 -0.65 -4.36 3.43
N VAL A 17 -0.91 -5.66 3.45
CA VAL A 17 -1.69 -6.33 2.41
C VAL A 17 -3.06 -6.67 2.99
N VAL A 18 -4.10 -6.13 2.38
CA VAL A 18 -5.50 -6.33 2.80
C VAL A 18 -6.23 -7.13 1.73
N ASP A 19 -6.50 -8.39 2.01
CA ASP A 19 -7.18 -9.30 1.09
C ASP A 19 -7.68 -10.48 1.91
N ASP A 20 -8.82 -11.06 1.54
CA ASP A 20 -9.38 -12.20 2.27
C ASP A 20 -8.99 -13.56 1.65
N ALA A 21 -8.37 -13.56 0.48
CA ALA A 21 -7.97 -14.78 -0.21
C ALA A 21 -6.62 -15.30 0.30
N PRO A 22 -6.57 -16.48 0.93
CA PRO A 22 -5.31 -17.00 1.49
C PRO A 22 -4.20 -17.16 0.47
N ASP A 23 -4.53 -17.58 -0.74
CA ASP A 23 -3.53 -17.79 -1.79
C ASP A 23 -2.91 -16.47 -2.24
N THR A 24 -3.72 -15.43 -2.38
CA THR A 24 -3.23 -14.09 -2.73
C THR A 24 -2.32 -13.55 -1.63
N LEU A 25 -2.73 -13.70 -0.38
CA LEU A 25 -1.92 -13.26 0.76
C LEU A 25 -0.58 -13.96 0.80
N ARG A 26 -0.57 -15.29 0.62
CA ARG A 26 0.67 -16.07 0.64
C ARG A 26 1.60 -15.64 -0.49
N MET A 27 1.08 -15.51 -1.70
CA MET A 27 1.87 -15.12 -2.87
C MET A 27 2.51 -13.75 -2.67
N LEU A 28 1.72 -12.78 -2.20
CA LEU A 28 2.23 -11.43 -1.98
C LEU A 28 3.21 -11.38 -0.82
N CYS A 29 2.92 -12.04 0.28
CA CYS A 29 3.84 -12.06 1.43
C CYS A 29 5.20 -12.63 1.04
N ASP A 30 5.22 -13.72 0.30
CA ASP A 30 6.47 -14.33 -0.14
C ASP A 30 7.25 -13.39 -1.06
N ALA A 31 6.58 -12.82 -2.05
CA ALA A 31 7.22 -11.94 -3.01
C ALA A 31 7.76 -10.68 -2.36
N LEU A 32 6.98 -10.07 -1.49
CA LEU A 32 7.38 -8.84 -0.80
C LEU A 32 8.52 -9.09 0.18
N ALA A 33 8.48 -10.21 0.89
CA ALA A 33 9.56 -10.56 1.83
C ALA A 33 10.90 -10.76 1.10
N ILE A 34 10.87 -11.38 -0.08
CA ILE A 34 12.07 -11.57 -0.90
C ILE A 34 12.67 -10.22 -1.29
N GLU A 35 11.83 -9.21 -1.53
CA GLU A 35 12.30 -7.86 -1.87
C GLU A 35 12.76 -7.07 -0.65
N GLY A 36 12.64 -7.63 0.54
CA GLY A 36 13.11 -6.97 1.76
C GLY A 36 12.05 -6.16 2.50
N TYR A 37 10.82 -6.19 2.07
CA TYR A 37 9.74 -5.49 2.78
C TYR A 37 9.33 -6.24 4.05
N THR A 38 8.93 -5.48 5.07
CA THR A 38 8.22 -6.03 6.22
C THR A 38 6.75 -6.06 5.85
N VAL A 39 6.10 -7.21 5.97
CA VAL A 39 4.74 -7.40 5.51
C VAL A 39 3.79 -7.57 6.69
N LEU A 40 2.74 -6.76 6.71
CA LEU A 40 1.62 -6.94 7.62
C LEU A 40 0.42 -7.40 6.80
N VAL A 41 -0.45 -8.17 7.39
CA VAL A 41 -1.61 -8.75 6.72
C VAL A 41 -2.88 -8.39 7.48
N ALA A 42 -3.93 -8.07 6.72
CA ALA A 42 -5.28 -7.92 7.25
C ALA A 42 -6.25 -8.58 6.26
N ARG A 43 -7.26 -9.28 6.77
CA ARG A 43 -8.21 -9.99 5.95
C ARG A 43 -9.53 -9.24 5.77
N ASP A 44 -9.70 -8.14 6.50
CA ASP A 44 -10.88 -7.30 6.41
C ASP A 44 -10.54 -5.88 6.88
N ALA A 45 -11.53 -4.99 6.81
CA ALA A 45 -11.34 -3.59 7.17
C ALA A 45 -11.02 -3.40 8.65
N ILE A 46 -11.61 -4.21 9.51
CA ILE A 46 -11.39 -4.11 10.96
C ILE A 46 -9.95 -4.44 11.29
N GLU A 47 -9.43 -5.53 10.75
CA GLU A 47 -8.03 -5.90 10.94
C GLU A 47 -7.09 -4.84 10.38
N ALA A 48 -7.43 -4.28 9.21
CA ALA A 48 -6.61 -3.22 8.61
C ALA A 48 -6.51 -2.00 9.51
N LEU A 49 -7.61 -1.56 10.09
CA LEU A 49 -7.62 -0.42 11.01
C LEU A 49 -6.83 -0.73 12.27
N GLU A 50 -6.92 -1.94 12.79
CA GLU A 50 -6.13 -2.37 13.94
C GLU A 50 -4.63 -2.29 13.64
N ARG A 51 -4.22 -2.72 12.43
CA ARG A 51 -2.83 -2.62 12.03
C ARG A 51 -2.34 -1.18 12.00
N PHE A 52 -3.15 -0.27 11.44
CA PHE A 52 -2.81 1.15 11.39
C PHE A 52 -2.65 1.76 12.78
N GLU A 53 -3.49 1.34 13.73
CA GLU A 53 -3.40 1.85 15.09
C GLU A 53 -2.16 1.35 15.82
N MET A 54 -1.69 0.16 15.49
CA MET A 54 -0.47 -0.38 16.09
C MET A 54 0.78 0.25 15.49
N ALA A 55 0.83 0.37 14.18
CA ALA A 55 1.96 0.95 13.48
C ALA A 55 1.51 1.34 12.08
N VAL A 56 1.70 2.60 11.71
CA VAL A 56 1.29 3.11 10.40
C VAL A 56 2.20 2.51 9.33
N PRO A 57 1.65 1.78 8.34
CA PRO A 57 2.47 1.21 7.27
C PRO A 57 2.94 2.30 6.31
N ASP A 58 3.92 1.94 5.48
CA ASP A 58 4.44 2.85 4.45
C ASP A 58 3.60 2.80 3.17
N ALA A 59 2.92 1.70 2.93
CA ALA A 59 2.02 1.54 1.78
C ALA A 59 0.99 0.46 2.06
N VAL A 60 -0.12 0.48 1.34
CA VAL A 60 -1.18 -0.52 1.44
C VAL A 60 -1.50 -1.09 0.07
N LEU A 61 -1.54 -2.41 -0.02
CA LEU A 61 -2.13 -3.14 -1.15
C LEU A 61 -3.50 -3.59 -0.69
N LEU A 62 -4.55 -3.08 -1.32
CA LEU A 62 -5.92 -3.21 -0.82
C LEU A 62 -6.85 -3.82 -1.84
N ASP A 63 -7.42 -4.97 -1.53
CA ASP A 63 -8.45 -5.57 -2.36
C ASP A 63 -9.67 -4.64 -2.41
N ALA A 64 -10.09 -4.30 -3.61
CA ALA A 64 -11.23 -3.41 -3.79
C ALA A 64 -12.56 -4.05 -3.35
N ILE A 65 -12.66 -5.36 -3.48
CA ILE A 65 -13.89 -6.11 -3.16
C ILE A 65 -13.61 -7.11 -2.06
N MET A 66 -14.16 -6.84 -0.88
CA MET A 66 -14.04 -7.72 0.28
C MET A 66 -15.42 -7.99 0.86
N PRO A 67 -15.62 -9.16 1.53
CA PRO A 67 -16.87 -9.41 2.23
C PRO A 67 -17.14 -8.37 3.31
N GLY A 68 -18.35 -7.88 3.37
CA GLY A 68 -18.80 -6.97 4.43
C GLY A 68 -18.56 -5.50 4.15
N GLU A 69 -17.34 -5.08 3.86
CA GLU A 69 -17.02 -3.70 3.56
C GLU A 69 -16.13 -3.66 2.33
N ASN A 70 -16.43 -2.78 1.36
CA ASN A 70 -15.59 -2.70 0.18
C ASN A 70 -14.32 -1.89 0.46
N GLY A 71 -13.30 -2.13 -0.37
CA GLY A 71 -12.01 -1.48 -0.18
C GLY A 71 -12.06 0.04 -0.38
N PHE A 72 -12.97 0.54 -1.21
CA PHE A 72 -13.10 1.99 -1.41
C PHE A 72 -13.53 2.69 -0.14
N ALA A 73 -14.49 2.10 0.60
CA ALA A 73 -14.92 2.65 1.88
C ALA A 73 -13.78 2.67 2.89
N LEU A 74 -13.01 1.59 2.96
CA LEU A 74 -11.84 1.55 3.84
C LEU A 74 -10.82 2.61 3.44
N CYS A 75 -10.55 2.78 2.15
CA CYS A 75 -9.62 3.80 1.68
C CYS A 75 -10.06 5.20 2.10
N ARG A 76 -11.35 5.52 1.96
CA ARG A 76 -11.87 6.81 2.41
C ARG A 76 -11.66 7.02 3.91
N ARG A 77 -11.87 5.99 4.70
CA ARG A 77 -11.63 6.07 6.15
C ARG A 77 -10.17 6.34 6.47
N LEU A 78 -9.26 5.65 5.80
CA LEU A 78 -7.82 5.86 5.97
C LEU A 78 -7.43 7.29 5.60
N LYS A 79 -7.98 7.79 4.50
CA LYS A 79 -7.66 9.14 4.02
C LYS A 79 -8.30 10.24 4.86
N SER A 80 -9.34 9.92 5.63
CA SER A 80 -9.96 10.89 6.52
C SER A 80 -9.20 11.11 7.83
N GLU A 81 -8.27 10.22 8.16
CA GLU A 81 -7.43 10.36 9.35
C GLU A 81 -6.14 11.11 8.98
N PRO A 82 -5.92 12.31 9.52
CA PRO A 82 -4.74 13.10 9.11
C PRO A 82 -3.40 12.40 9.29
N SER A 83 -3.25 11.58 10.31
CA SER A 83 -1.99 10.88 10.55
C SER A 83 -1.77 9.68 9.60
N TRP A 84 -2.79 9.27 8.85
CA TRP A 84 -2.73 8.13 7.94
C TRP A 84 -2.87 8.53 6.47
N ALA A 85 -3.36 9.75 6.22
CA ALA A 85 -3.74 10.17 4.86
C ALA A 85 -2.59 10.17 3.87
N HIS A 86 -1.36 10.26 4.34
CA HIS A 86 -0.17 10.28 3.49
C HIS A 86 0.22 8.90 2.95
N VAL A 87 -0.34 7.82 3.51
CA VAL A 87 0.04 6.45 3.13
C VAL A 87 -0.55 6.12 1.75
N PRO A 88 0.28 5.76 0.75
CA PRO A 88 -0.25 5.40 -0.56
C PRO A 88 -1.04 4.09 -0.50
N VAL A 89 -2.21 4.10 -1.15
CA VAL A 89 -3.08 2.92 -1.26
C VAL A 89 -3.14 2.51 -2.72
N ILE A 90 -2.74 1.27 -3.00
CA ILE A 90 -2.80 0.68 -4.32
C ILE A 90 -3.88 -0.39 -4.30
N PHE A 91 -4.91 -0.24 -5.12
CA PHE A 91 -5.99 -1.21 -5.17
C PHE A 91 -5.61 -2.45 -5.97
N MET A 92 -6.10 -3.59 -5.51
CA MET A 92 -6.05 -4.84 -6.26
C MET A 92 -7.50 -5.17 -6.65
N THR A 93 -7.75 -5.37 -7.94
CA THR A 93 -9.11 -5.59 -8.39
C THR A 93 -9.20 -6.57 -9.54
N GLY A 94 -10.20 -7.46 -9.51
CA GLY A 94 -10.52 -8.31 -10.63
C GLY A 94 -11.41 -7.63 -11.67
N LEU A 95 -11.87 -6.41 -11.34
CA LEU A 95 -12.78 -5.65 -12.18
C LEU A 95 -12.08 -4.38 -12.64
N ALA A 96 -11.66 -4.37 -13.90
CA ALA A 96 -11.00 -3.21 -14.50
C ALA A 96 -12.01 -2.30 -15.22
N GLU A 97 -13.23 -2.19 -14.70
CA GLU A 97 -14.23 -1.34 -15.28
C GLU A 97 -13.97 0.12 -14.94
N THR A 98 -14.26 1.00 -15.88
CA THR A 98 -13.99 2.43 -15.71
C THR A 98 -14.58 2.99 -14.42
N GLU A 99 -15.80 2.61 -14.07
CA GLU A 99 -16.48 3.10 -12.87
C GLU A 99 -15.71 2.71 -11.59
N GLN A 100 -15.17 1.49 -11.54
CA GLN A 100 -14.41 1.00 -10.41
C GLN A 100 -13.08 1.73 -10.28
N ILE A 101 -12.43 1.97 -11.40
CA ILE A 101 -11.16 2.70 -11.43
C ILE A 101 -11.37 4.13 -10.95
N VAL A 102 -12.40 4.79 -11.46
CA VAL A 102 -12.74 6.16 -11.06
C VAL A 102 -13.04 6.22 -9.57
N GLU A 103 -13.82 5.27 -9.05
CA GLU A 103 -14.14 5.24 -7.63
C GLU A 103 -12.88 5.03 -6.77
N GLY A 104 -11.97 4.17 -7.22
CA GLY A 104 -10.69 3.94 -6.53
C GLY A 104 -9.90 5.23 -6.37
N PHE A 105 -9.72 5.98 -7.45
CA PHE A 105 -9.00 7.25 -7.38
C PHE A 105 -9.78 8.29 -6.57
N ALA A 106 -11.09 8.34 -6.72
CA ALA A 106 -11.93 9.27 -5.95
C ALA A 106 -11.88 8.99 -4.44
N SER A 107 -11.68 7.73 -4.05
CA SER A 107 -11.55 7.37 -2.64
C SER A 107 -10.19 7.72 -2.03
N GLY A 108 -9.23 8.12 -2.87
CA GLY A 108 -7.89 8.50 -2.45
C GLY A 108 -6.79 7.52 -2.83
N GLY A 109 -7.11 6.48 -3.59
CA GLY A 109 -6.10 5.54 -4.09
C GLY A 109 -5.16 6.20 -5.09
N VAL A 110 -3.91 5.76 -5.11
CA VAL A 110 -2.90 6.32 -6.01
C VAL A 110 -2.70 5.48 -7.26
N ASP A 111 -3.11 4.22 -7.23
CA ASP A 111 -2.90 3.30 -8.34
C ASP A 111 -3.80 2.08 -8.18
N TYR A 112 -3.78 1.21 -9.18
CA TYR A 112 -4.47 -0.08 -9.10
C TYR A 112 -3.71 -1.13 -9.91
N VAL A 113 -3.86 -2.39 -9.53
CA VAL A 113 -3.37 -3.54 -10.28
C VAL A 113 -4.53 -4.50 -10.48
N VAL A 114 -4.57 -5.16 -11.63
CA VAL A 114 -5.67 -6.04 -12.01
C VAL A 114 -5.33 -7.49 -11.69
N LYS A 115 -6.28 -8.20 -11.10
CA LYS A 115 -6.13 -9.64 -10.87
C LYS A 115 -6.42 -10.41 -12.16
N PRO A 116 -5.72 -11.48 -12.45
CA PRO A 116 -4.69 -12.12 -11.65
C PRO A 116 -3.43 -11.26 -11.58
N LEU A 117 -2.85 -11.15 -10.38
CA LEU A 117 -1.72 -10.27 -10.13
C LEU A 117 -0.47 -10.77 -10.84
N LYS A 118 0.27 -9.81 -11.41
CA LYS A 118 1.58 -10.05 -11.98
C LYS A 118 2.60 -9.46 -11.01
N ILE A 119 3.35 -10.30 -10.35
CA ILE A 119 4.26 -9.87 -9.28
C ILE A 119 5.22 -8.79 -9.72
N PRO A 120 5.91 -8.88 -10.87
CA PRO A 120 6.80 -7.80 -11.30
C PRO A 120 6.10 -6.45 -11.42
N GLU A 121 4.84 -6.42 -11.88
CA GLU A 121 4.06 -5.19 -11.98
C GLU A 121 3.73 -4.62 -10.59
N VAL A 122 3.30 -5.50 -9.67
CA VAL A 122 2.98 -5.09 -8.31
C VAL A 122 4.21 -4.47 -7.64
N LEU A 123 5.34 -5.12 -7.75
CA LEU A 123 6.59 -4.66 -7.14
C LEU A 123 7.05 -3.33 -7.75
N ALA A 124 6.92 -3.15 -9.05
CA ALA A 124 7.33 -1.92 -9.72
C ALA A 124 6.46 -0.73 -9.29
N ARG A 125 5.14 -0.92 -9.24
CA ARG A 125 4.22 0.13 -8.82
C ARG A 125 4.41 0.47 -7.35
N LEU A 126 4.56 -0.54 -6.52
CA LEU A 126 4.79 -0.35 -5.09
C LEU A 126 6.07 0.46 -4.84
N ALA A 127 7.17 0.09 -5.49
CA ALA A 127 8.44 0.80 -5.34
C ALA A 127 8.32 2.26 -5.76
N THR A 128 7.61 2.53 -6.85
CA THR A 128 7.38 3.89 -7.34
C THR A 128 6.63 4.72 -6.32
N HIS A 129 5.53 4.20 -5.79
CA HIS A 129 4.71 4.97 -4.86
C HIS A 129 5.38 5.14 -3.50
N LEU A 130 6.14 4.15 -3.04
CA LEU A 130 6.94 4.29 -1.83
C LEU A 130 7.97 5.40 -1.99
N ARG A 131 8.66 5.45 -3.13
CA ARG A 131 9.66 6.49 -3.39
C ARG A 131 9.01 7.86 -3.47
N ASN A 132 7.87 7.98 -4.15
CA ASN A 132 7.16 9.25 -4.29
C ASN A 132 6.67 9.76 -2.93
N ALA A 133 6.15 8.88 -2.09
CA ALA A 133 5.71 9.26 -0.76
C ALA A 133 6.87 9.72 0.11
N HIS A 134 8.02 9.07 0.00
CA HIS A 134 9.23 9.44 0.74
C HIS A 134 9.73 10.82 0.30
N VAL A 135 9.80 11.07 -1.00
CA VAL A 135 10.23 12.37 -1.55
C VAL A 135 9.29 13.48 -1.11
N SER A 136 7.98 13.25 -1.17
CA SER A 136 6.99 14.24 -0.73
C SER A 136 7.15 14.58 0.75
N ARG A 137 7.42 13.58 1.59
CA ARG A 137 7.64 13.79 3.01
C ARG A 137 8.89 14.63 3.26
N LEU A 138 9.99 14.32 2.57
CA LEU A 138 11.23 15.09 2.70
C LEU A 138 11.03 16.53 2.27
N ALA A 139 10.29 16.77 1.20
CA ALA A 139 9.99 18.13 0.73
C ALA A 139 9.22 18.93 1.77
N ARG A 140 8.21 18.31 2.42
CA ARG A 140 7.45 18.97 3.48
C ARG A 140 8.33 19.29 4.68
N GLU A 141 9.17 18.35 5.10
CA GLU A 141 10.09 18.57 6.21
C GLU A 141 11.06 19.72 5.93
N ALA A 142 11.57 19.80 4.71
CA ALA A 142 12.47 20.87 4.31
C ALA A 142 11.78 22.24 4.38
N VAL A 143 10.52 22.30 3.93
CA VAL A 143 9.75 23.55 3.99
C VAL A 143 9.50 23.96 5.46
N ASP A 144 9.13 23.01 6.30
CA ASP A 144 8.86 23.25 7.71
C ASP A 144 10.11 23.77 8.43
N VAL A 145 11.28 23.21 8.10
CA VAL A 145 12.54 23.65 8.69
C VAL A 145 12.91 25.05 8.19
N ALA A 146 12.65 25.33 6.91
CA ALA A 146 12.96 26.65 6.33
C ALA A 146 11.98 27.75 6.77
N GLY A 147 10.75 27.32 7.10
CA GLY A 147 9.75 28.25 7.55
C GLY A 147 9.84 28.54 9.01
#